data_3ec0d79a1dc85f5847d7997b4c70a9ae
#
_entry.id   3ec0d79a1dc85f5847d7997b4c70a9ae
#
_cell.length_a   1.000
_cell.length_b   1.000
_cell.length_c   1.000
_cell.angle_alpha   90.00
_cell.angle_beta   90.00
_cell.angle_gamma   90.00
#
_symmetry.space_group_name_H-M   'P 1'
#
loop_
_entity.id
_entity.type
_entity.pdbx_description
1 polymer ?
#
loop_
_entity_poly.entity_id
_entity_poly.type
_entity_poly.pdbx_seq_one_letter_code
_entity_poly.pdbx_strand_id
1 'polypeptide(L)'
;VNNKTLVVFYVSTDSYKLEYEADLIEQFCRENVAMKTMAVAPNLPKRISDLVNCSVSYGQKAQGEIDEDLRPPIDVIAGQLLGVYKALDLGFKPDAPSARGVISRVVKGVTIYPFGG
;
A
#
# COMPACT_ATOMS: atom_id res chain seq x y z
N VAL A 1 4.97 2.58 -15.86
CA VAL A 1 5.87 3.08 -14.82
C VAL A 1 6.81 4.09 -15.47
N ASN A 2 7.11 5.18 -14.81
CA ASN A 2 8.01 6.24 -15.29
C ASN A 2 8.68 6.95 -14.10
N ASN A 3 9.54 7.92 -14.39
CA ASN A 3 10.27 8.71 -13.40
C ASN A 3 9.42 9.63 -12.49
N LYS A 4 8.08 9.52 -12.54
CA LYS A 4 7.13 10.21 -11.64
C LYS A 4 6.29 9.22 -10.83
N THR A 5 6.60 7.92 -10.92
CA THR A 5 5.81 6.85 -10.31
C THR A 5 6.48 6.39 -9.01
N LEU A 6 5.72 6.30 -7.93
CA LEU A 6 6.07 5.49 -6.76
C LEU A 6 5.52 4.07 -6.98
N VAL A 7 6.36 3.07 -6.81
CA VAL A 7 5.95 1.67 -6.80
C VAL A 7 6.00 1.14 -5.38
N VAL A 8 4.91 0.51 -4.94
CA VAL A 8 4.79 -0.09 -3.61
C VAL A 8 4.69 -1.60 -3.76
N PHE A 9 5.59 -2.32 -3.15
CA PHE A 9 5.61 -3.78 -3.07
C PHE A 9 5.04 -4.21 -1.73
N TYR A 10 3.97 -4.99 -1.74
CA TYR A 10 3.46 -5.70 -0.58
C TYR A 10 4.07 -7.10 -0.57
N VAL A 11 4.99 -7.31 0.36
CA VAL A 11 5.87 -8.48 0.33
C VAL A 11 5.30 -9.60 1.20
N SER A 12 5.32 -10.82 0.67
CA SER A 12 4.88 -12.05 1.35
C SER A 12 5.74 -12.37 2.57
N THR A 13 5.16 -13.08 3.53
CA THR A 13 5.88 -13.72 4.63
C THR A 13 6.15 -15.20 4.38
N ASP A 14 5.50 -15.78 3.37
CA ASP A 14 5.78 -17.15 2.93
C ASP A 14 7.17 -17.23 2.28
N SER A 15 8.02 -18.09 2.80
CA SER A 15 9.42 -18.20 2.39
C SER A 15 9.60 -18.55 0.91
N TYR A 16 8.70 -19.35 0.35
CA TYR A 16 8.77 -19.74 -1.06
C TYR A 16 8.39 -18.59 -1.99
N LYS A 17 7.28 -17.90 -1.70
CA LYS A 17 6.85 -16.71 -2.47
C LYS A 17 7.88 -15.60 -2.36
N LEU A 18 8.44 -15.38 -1.17
CA LEU A 18 9.40 -14.33 -0.86
C LEU A 18 10.65 -14.39 -1.75
N GLU A 19 11.14 -15.58 -2.10
CA GLU A 19 12.31 -15.72 -2.99
C GLU A 19 12.02 -15.14 -4.39
N TYR A 20 10.86 -15.47 -4.98
CA TYR A 20 10.45 -14.94 -6.29
C TYR A 20 10.20 -13.43 -6.24
N GLU A 21 9.56 -12.96 -5.17
CA GLU A 21 9.30 -11.53 -4.99
C GLU A 21 10.59 -10.75 -4.81
N ALA A 22 11.55 -11.28 -4.06
CA ALA A 22 12.84 -10.65 -3.86
C ALA A 22 13.62 -10.52 -5.19
N ASP A 23 13.61 -11.54 -6.02
CA ASP A 23 14.25 -11.51 -7.33
C ASP A 23 13.58 -10.48 -8.27
N LEU A 24 12.23 -10.43 -8.25
CA LEU A 24 11.48 -9.44 -9.01
C LEU A 24 11.78 -8.00 -8.55
N ILE A 25 11.79 -7.77 -7.24
CA ILE A 25 12.10 -6.45 -6.66
C ILE A 25 13.52 -6.04 -7.01
N GLU A 26 14.48 -6.96 -6.92
CA GLU A 26 15.87 -6.71 -7.27
C GLU A 26 16.02 -6.32 -8.74
N GLN A 27 15.39 -7.08 -9.65
CA GLN A 27 15.39 -6.75 -11.08
C GLN A 27 14.77 -5.38 -11.32
N PHE A 28 13.60 -5.12 -10.73
CA PHE A 28 12.90 -3.86 -10.90
C PHE A 28 13.72 -2.65 -10.41
N CYS A 29 14.36 -2.78 -9.26
CA CYS A 29 15.21 -1.73 -8.71
C CYS A 29 16.47 -1.48 -9.55
N ARG A 30 17.05 -2.53 -10.15
CA ARG A 30 18.19 -2.40 -11.07
C ARG A 30 17.83 -1.66 -12.35
N GLU A 31 16.64 -1.90 -12.88
CA GLU A 31 16.16 -1.24 -14.11
C GLU A 31 15.85 0.26 -13.90
N ASN A 32 15.71 0.69 -12.65
CA ASN A 32 15.50 2.09 -12.23
C ASN A 32 14.40 2.84 -13.01
N VAL A 33 13.30 2.16 -13.28
CA VAL A 33 12.18 2.69 -14.09
C VAL A 33 11.18 3.52 -13.32
N ALA A 34 11.23 3.49 -11.99
CA ALA A 34 10.36 4.26 -11.10
C ALA A 34 11.13 5.41 -10.43
N MET A 35 10.41 6.47 -10.04
CA MET A 35 10.99 7.56 -9.27
C MET A 35 11.44 7.10 -7.89
N LYS A 36 10.59 6.32 -7.23
CA LYS A 36 10.82 5.75 -5.89
C LYS A 36 10.18 4.38 -5.79
N THR A 37 10.76 3.57 -4.92
CA THR A 37 10.26 2.24 -4.55
C THR A 37 10.04 2.15 -3.05
N MET A 38 9.00 1.46 -2.64
CA MET A 38 8.64 1.20 -1.26
C MET A 38 8.29 -0.27 -1.08
N ALA A 39 8.72 -0.88 0.02
CA ALA A 39 8.29 -2.22 0.39
C ALA A 39 7.55 -2.21 1.73
N VAL A 40 6.48 -2.99 1.83
CA VAL A 40 5.61 -3.10 3.00
C VAL A 40 5.43 -4.58 3.35
N ALA A 41 5.70 -4.94 4.58
CA ALA A 41 5.43 -6.28 5.12
C ALA A 41 5.41 -6.26 6.65
N PRO A 42 4.89 -7.30 7.32
CA PRO A 42 5.06 -7.45 8.77
C PRO A 42 6.53 -7.48 9.19
N ASN A 43 7.33 -8.27 8.49
CA ASN A 43 8.77 -8.40 8.73
C ASN A 43 9.50 -8.41 7.39
N LEU A 44 10.13 -7.29 7.04
CA LEU A 44 10.90 -7.18 5.81
C LEU A 44 12.29 -7.77 5.99
N PRO A 45 12.69 -8.71 5.13
CA PRO A 45 14.09 -9.16 5.08
C PRO A 45 15.03 -8.00 4.72
N LYS A 46 16.21 -8.02 5.32
CA LYS A 46 17.23 -7.00 5.06
C LYS A 46 17.59 -6.91 3.57
N ARG A 47 17.63 -8.06 2.86
CA ARG A 47 17.86 -8.12 1.41
C ARG A 47 16.91 -7.17 0.64
N ILE A 48 15.63 -7.12 1.00
CA ILE A 48 14.64 -6.27 0.33
C ILE A 48 14.70 -4.83 0.84
N SER A 49 14.83 -4.63 2.15
CA SER A 49 14.87 -3.28 2.71
C SER A 49 16.08 -2.45 2.23
N ASP A 50 17.19 -3.11 1.90
CA ASP A 50 18.39 -2.46 1.37
C ASP A 50 18.25 -2.09 -0.13
N LEU A 51 17.31 -2.69 -0.86
CA LEU A 51 17.09 -2.43 -2.29
C LEU A 51 16.12 -1.27 -2.55
N VAL A 52 15.16 -1.05 -1.67
CA VAL A 52 14.11 -0.06 -1.87
C VAL A 52 14.46 1.29 -1.24
N ASN A 53 13.84 2.36 -1.73
CA ASN A 53 14.07 3.70 -1.18
C ASN A 53 13.42 3.91 0.19
N CYS A 54 12.33 3.20 0.47
CA CYS A 54 11.60 3.26 1.73
C CYS A 54 11.07 1.87 2.10
N SER A 55 11.11 1.54 3.37
CA SER A 55 10.58 0.27 3.88
C SER A 55 9.66 0.51 5.08
N VAL A 56 8.54 -0.22 5.13
CA VAL A 56 7.61 -0.24 6.25
C VAL A 56 7.50 -1.66 6.76
N SER A 57 7.98 -1.86 7.99
CA SER A 57 7.82 -3.12 8.71
C SER A 57 6.95 -2.86 9.94
N TYR A 58 5.79 -3.51 10.01
CA TYR A 58 4.76 -3.22 11.03
C TYR A 58 4.55 -4.38 12.02
N GLY A 59 5.17 -5.54 11.82
CA GLY A 59 5.09 -6.66 12.72
C GLY A 59 6.11 -6.59 13.84
N GLN A 60 5.70 -7.02 15.04
CA GLN A 60 6.62 -7.26 16.16
C GLN A 60 6.88 -8.77 16.27
N LYS A 61 8.13 -9.15 16.38
CA LYS A 61 8.55 -10.56 16.50
C LYS A 61 7.90 -11.33 17.66
N ALA A 62 7.30 -10.65 18.63
CA ALA A 62 6.74 -11.24 19.86
C ALA A 62 5.23 -11.56 19.76
N GLN A 63 4.53 -11.20 18.70
CA GLN A 63 3.06 -11.31 18.64
C GLN A 63 2.53 -12.41 17.71
N GLY A 64 3.36 -13.35 17.27
CA GLY A 64 2.97 -14.38 16.32
C GLY A 64 2.90 -13.87 14.87
N GLU A 65 2.92 -14.82 13.95
CA GLU A 65 2.77 -14.49 12.52
C GLU A 65 1.31 -14.24 12.21
N ILE A 66 1.03 -13.12 11.54
CA ILE A 66 -0.29 -12.84 10.99
C ILE A 66 -0.42 -13.68 9.72
N ASP A 67 -1.48 -14.49 9.65
CA ASP A 67 -1.81 -15.26 8.45
C ASP A 67 -1.89 -14.34 7.23
N GLU A 68 -1.27 -14.74 6.13
CA GLU A 68 -1.27 -13.96 4.89
C GLU A 68 -2.67 -13.64 4.39
N ASP A 69 -3.63 -14.55 4.58
CA ASP A 69 -5.01 -14.35 4.16
C ASP A 69 -5.73 -13.25 4.97
N LEU A 70 -5.23 -12.94 6.15
CA LEU A 70 -5.76 -11.87 7.02
C LEU A 70 -5.01 -10.54 6.90
N ARG A 71 -3.93 -10.49 6.13
CA ARG A 71 -3.08 -9.30 5.98
C ARG A 71 -3.65 -8.16 5.12
N PRO A 72 -4.42 -8.42 4.05
CA PRO A 72 -4.82 -7.35 3.11
C PRO A 72 -5.44 -6.11 3.77
N PRO A 73 -6.30 -6.22 4.81
CA PRO A 73 -6.82 -5.04 5.51
C PRO A 73 -5.75 -4.19 6.22
N ILE A 74 -4.65 -4.82 6.64
CA ILE A 74 -3.54 -4.14 7.31
C ILE A 74 -2.60 -3.53 6.27
N ASP A 75 -2.26 -4.30 5.24
CA ASP A 75 -1.37 -3.87 4.18
C ASP A 75 -1.90 -2.64 3.44
N VAL A 76 -3.22 -2.58 3.19
CA VAL A 76 -3.83 -1.45 2.48
C VAL A 76 -3.71 -0.11 3.23
N ILE A 77 -3.52 -0.13 4.56
CA ILE A 77 -3.38 1.10 5.37
C ILE A 77 -2.20 1.94 4.88
N ALA A 78 -1.08 1.30 4.51
CA ALA A 78 0.07 2.02 3.97
C ALA A 78 -0.29 2.80 2.70
N GLY A 79 -1.01 2.17 1.76
CA GLY A 79 -1.48 2.82 0.54
C GLY A 79 -2.51 3.93 0.81
N GLN A 80 -3.41 3.71 1.75
CA GLN A 80 -4.40 4.72 2.15
C GLN A 80 -3.73 5.96 2.77
N LEU A 81 -2.77 5.77 3.67
CA LEU A 81 -2.01 6.87 4.26
C LEU A 81 -1.22 7.64 3.22
N LEU A 82 -0.56 6.96 2.28
CA LEU A 82 0.11 7.62 1.15
C LEU A 82 -0.86 8.48 0.34
N GLY A 83 -2.07 7.97 0.06
CA GLY A 83 -3.11 8.72 -0.64
C GLY A 83 -3.55 9.96 0.12
N VAL A 84 -3.77 9.84 1.44
CA VAL A 84 -4.14 10.97 2.30
C VAL A 84 -3.04 12.03 2.33
N TYR A 85 -1.80 11.64 2.59
CA TYR A 85 -0.69 12.59 2.64
C TYR A 85 -0.45 13.25 1.28
N LYS A 86 -0.59 12.51 0.19
CA LYS A 86 -0.46 13.08 -1.15
C LYS A 86 -1.60 14.06 -1.49
N ALA A 87 -2.82 13.77 -1.06
CA ALA A 87 -3.93 14.69 -1.20
C ALA A 87 -3.69 16.01 -0.44
N LEU A 88 -3.21 15.91 0.81
CA LEU A 88 -2.88 17.07 1.63
C LEU A 88 -1.73 17.90 1.00
N ASP A 89 -0.67 17.26 0.53
CA ASP A 89 0.47 17.88 -0.15
C ASP A 89 0.04 18.68 -1.40
N LEU A 90 -0.97 18.18 -2.11
CA LEU A 90 -1.56 18.83 -3.27
C LEU A 90 -2.65 19.86 -2.92
N GLY A 91 -2.91 20.10 -1.64
CA GLY A 91 -3.95 21.03 -1.19
C GLY A 91 -5.38 20.52 -1.35
N PHE A 92 -5.56 19.21 -1.59
CA PHE A 92 -6.89 18.59 -1.63
C PHE A 92 -7.35 18.20 -0.23
N LYS A 93 -8.66 18.26 -0.02
CA LYS A 93 -9.27 17.70 1.18
C LYS A 93 -9.49 16.21 0.97
N PRO A 94 -9.02 15.32 1.86
CA PRO A 94 -9.22 13.87 1.71
C PRO A 94 -10.69 13.45 1.58
N ASP A 95 -11.59 14.21 2.23
CA ASP A 95 -13.04 13.99 2.18
C ASP A 95 -13.70 14.60 0.93
N ALA A 96 -13.00 15.40 0.17
CA ALA A 96 -13.48 16.01 -1.08
C ALA A 96 -12.38 15.93 -2.16
N PRO A 97 -12.10 14.73 -2.69
CA PRO A 97 -10.96 14.49 -3.57
C PRO A 97 -11.12 15.11 -4.97
N SER A 98 -12.30 15.63 -5.27
CA SER A 98 -12.58 16.28 -6.55
C SER A 98 -12.73 17.78 -6.39
N ALA A 99 -11.81 18.55 -6.98
CA ALA A 99 -11.88 20.01 -7.02
C ALA A 99 -13.17 20.54 -7.68
N ARG A 100 -13.80 19.75 -8.56
CA ARG A 100 -15.06 20.10 -9.25
C ARG A 100 -16.30 19.48 -8.61
N GLY A 101 -16.19 18.78 -7.49
CA GLY A 101 -17.32 18.14 -6.83
C GLY A 101 -17.97 16.98 -7.61
N VAL A 102 -17.30 16.48 -8.66
CA VAL A 102 -17.82 15.39 -9.51
C VAL A 102 -17.81 14.05 -8.78
N ILE A 103 -16.84 13.86 -7.87
CA ILE A 103 -16.75 12.68 -7.02
C ILE A 103 -17.00 13.13 -5.60
N SER A 104 -18.05 12.62 -4.96
CA SER A 104 -18.35 12.84 -3.55
C SER A 104 -18.17 11.54 -2.78
N ARG A 105 -17.74 11.65 -1.51
CA ARG A 105 -17.57 10.52 -0.59
C ARG A 105 -18.85 9.73 -0.34
N VAL A 106 -19.98 10.38 -0.46
CA VAL A 106 -21.28 9.81 -0.15
C VAL A 106 -22.14 9.77 -1.40
N VAL A 107 -22.68 8.60 -1.71
CA VAL A 107 -23.69 8.46 -2.74
C VAL A 107 -24.92 9.26 -2.28
N LYS A 108 -25.23 10.34 -2.98
CA LYS A 108 -26.43 11.14 -2.69
C LYS A 108 -27.66 10.36 -3.15
N GLY A 109 -28.67 10.32 -2.30
CA GLY A 109 -29.95 9.72 -2.67
C GLY A 109 -30.05 8.21 -2.42
N VAL A 110 -29.28 7.68 -1.48
CA VAL A 110 -29.47 6.30 -1.03
C VAL A 110 -30.83 6.16 -0.34
N THR A 111 -31.70 5.34 -0.90
CA THR A 111 -32.96 4.94 -0.24
C THR A 111 -32.64 3.85 0.76
N ILE A 112 -32.91 4.08 2.02
CA ILE A 112 -32.81 3.06 3.06
C ILE A 112 -34.13 2.29 3.09
N TYR A 113 -34.08 1.03 2.75
CA TYR A 113 -35.22 0.13 2.87
C TYR A 113 -35.30 -0.42 4.29
N PRO A 114 -36.49 -0.51 4.88
CA PRO A 114 -36.62 -1.16 6.17
C PRO A 114 -36.18 -2.63 6.06
N PHE A 115 -35.42 -3.09 7.04
CA PHE A 115 -35.07 -4.49 7.15
C PHE A 115 -36.38 -5.25 7.40
N GLY A 116 -36.82 -6.04 6.43
CA GLY A 116 -38.03 -6.85 6.55
C GLY A 116 -37.90 -7.83 7.71
N GLY A 117 -38.79 -7.74 8.69
CA GLY A 117 -38.97 -8.72 9.73
C GLY A 117 -39.76 -9.91 9.18
#